data_17bf7f0eb3b8e7da1d7aff97974f1d40
#
_entry.id   17bf7f0eb3b8e7da1d7aff97974f1d40
#
_cell.length_a   1.000
_cell.length_b   1.000
_cell.length_c   1.000
_cell.angle_alpha   90.00
_cell.angle_beta   90.00
_cell.angle_gamma   90.00
#
_symmetry.space_group_name_H-M   'P 1'
#
loop_
_entity.id
_entity.type
_entity.pdbx_description
1 polymer ?
#
loop_
_entity_poly.entity_id
_entity_poly.type
_entity_poly.pdbx_seq_one_letter_code
_entity_poly.pdbx_strand_id
1 'polypeptide(L)'
;MSAAAERVRAAVGAVRDPEIRRPIAELDMLDAVEVVDGVADVRLSLTVVGCPAADRIEREVHDAAAAVDGVREVTVRLGVMAPERRAALSDRLRGERRNPFGPESLTRVVAVTSGKGGVGKSTVTANLAVALARRGLAVGVLDADVHGFSIPGLLGIPADTSPEIGRAFV
;
A
#
# COMPACT_ATOMS: atom_id res chain seq x y z
N MET A 1 -5.03 -25.09 21.02
CA MET A 1 -5.52 -23.70 21.23
C MET A 1 -6.86 -23.78 21.95
N SER A 2 -7.13 -22.90 22.91
CA SER A 2 -8.44 -22.85 23.57
C SER A 2 -9.47 -22.21 22.64
N ALA A 3 -10.76 -22.53 22.82
CA ALA A 3 -11.84 -21.92 22.04
C ALA A 3 -11.87 -20.37 22.21
N ALA A 4 -11.43 -19.86 23.36
CA ALA A 4 -11.28 -18.43 23.59
C ALA A 4 -10.16 -17.84 22.74
N ALA A 5 -9.00 -18.50 22.64
CA ALA A 5 -7.89 -18.04 21.80
C ALA A 5 -8.25 -18.04 20.31
N GLU A 6 -9.08 -18.95 19.85
CA GLU A 6 -9.58 -18.97 18.45
C GLU A 6 -10.50 -17.78 18.18
N ARG A 7 -11.42 -17.47 19.11
CA ARG A 7 -12.29 -16.28 18.96
C ARG A 7 -11.50 -14.99 18.96
N VAL A 8 -10.54 -14.85 19.88
CA VAL A 8 -9.65 -13.67 19.92
C VAL A 8 -8.83 -13.58 18.62
N ARG A 9 -8.26 -14.68 18.15
CA ARG A 9 -7.50 -14.71 16.89
C ARG A 9 -8.35 -14.29 15.70
N ALA A 10 -9.60 -14.71 15.62
CA ALA A 10 -10.52 -14.34 14.56
C ALA A 10 -10.86 -12.85 14.61
N ALA A 11 -11.19 -12.31 15.81
CA ALA A 11 -11.53 -10.91 16.00
C ALA A 11 -10.35 -9.99 15.67
N VAL A 12 -9.17 -10.28 16.22
CA VAL A 12 -7.94 -9.54 15.97
C VAL A 12 -7.53 -9.63 14.50
N GLY A 13 -7.60 -10.83 13.90
CA GLY A 13 -7.21 -11.06 12.52
C GLY A 13 -8.04 -10.26 11.51
N ALA A 14 -9.26 -9.86 11.86
CA ALA A 14 -10.15 -9.04 11.04
C ALA A 14 -9.81 -7.54 11.08
N VAL A 15 -9.02 -7.08 12.04
CA VAL A 15 -8.54 -5.69 12.11
C VAL A 15 -7.79 -5.35 10.82
N ARG A 16 -8.03 -4.17 10.27
CA ARG A 16 -7.44 -3.76 9.00
C ARG A 16 -6.25 -2.84 9.22
N ASP A 17 -5.14 -3.15 8.56
CA ASP A 17 -4.03 -2.23 8.45
C ASP A 17 -4.48 -0.93 7.76
N PRO A 18 -4.27 0.26 8.35
CA PRO A 18 -4.77 1.53 7.82
C PRO A 18 -4.10 1.96 6.51
N GLU A 19 -2.88 1.50 6.23
CA GLU A 19 -2.12 1.85 5.03
C GLU A 19 -2.45 0.89 3.88
N ILE A 20 -2.40 -0.42 4.14
CA ILE A 20 -2.62 -1.46 3.13
C ILE A 20 -4.13 -1.75 2.95
N ARG A 21 -4.96 -1.45 3.97
CA ARG A 21 -6.42 -1.64 4.01
C ARG A 21 -6.87 -3.10 3.89
N ARG A 22 -6.01 -4.04 4.24
CA ARG A 22 -6.30 -5.48 4.31
C ARG A 22 -6.30 -5.95 5.77
N PRO A 23 -7.01 -7.05 6.09
CA PRO A 23 -6.96 -7.68 7.39
C PRO A 23 -5.53 -8.05 7.78
N ILE A 24 -5.14 -7.83 9.04
CA ILE A 24 -3.79 -8.15 9.52
C ILE A 24 -3.48 -9.65 9.45
N ALA A 25 -4.51 -10.51 9.49
CA ALA A 25 -4.34 -11.95 9.25
C ALA A 25 -3.89 -12.25 7.81
N GLU A 26 -4.40 -11.53 6.81
CA GLU A 26 -3.99 -11.67 5.41
C GLU A 26 -2.58 -11.12 5.16
N LEU A 27 -2.16 -10.15 5.97
CA LEU A 27 -0.85 -9.54 5.90
C LEU A 27 0.21 -10.32 6.68
N ASP A 28 -0.16 -11.49 7.23
CA ASP A 28 0.74 -12.32 8.01
C ASP A 28 1.39 -11.56 9.19
N MET A 29 0.65 -10.61 9.78
CA MET A 29 1.14 -9.77 10.87
C MET A 29 0.86 -10.39 12.25
N LEU A 30 -0.03 -11.39 12.34
CA LEU A 30 -0.45 -12.00 13.59
C LEU A 30 0.43 -13.22 13.91
N ASP A 31 1.36 -13.07 14.84
CA ASP A 31 2.33 -14.12 15.22
C ASP A 31 1.73 -15.15 16.18
N ALA A 32 1.16 -14.68 17.29
CA ALA A 32 0.59 -15.55 18.31
C ALA A 32 -0.61 -14.89 19.01
N VAL A 33 -1.52 -15.73 19.46
CA VAL A 33 -2.61 -15.37 20.38
C VAL A 33 -2.71 -16.45 21.44
N GLU A 34 -2.56 -16.06 22.68
CA GLU A 34 -2.70 -16.92 23.84
C GLU A 34 -3.79 -16.34 24.75
N VAL A 35 -4.64 -17.19 25.32
CA VAL A 35 -5.65 -16.78 26.32
C VAL A 35 -5.59 -17.74 27.48
N VAL A 36 -5.22 -17.22 28.63
CA VAL A 36 -5.13 -17.96 29.89
C VAL A 36 -5.89 -17.19 30.96
N ASP A 37 -6.82 -17.82 31.61
CA ASP A 37 -7.62 -17.24 32.72
C ASP A 37 -8.25 -15.87 32.40
N GLY A 38 -8.68 -15.69 31.14
CA GLY A 38 -9.29 -14.44 30.68
C GLY A 38 -8.27 -13.33 30.37
N VAL A 39 -6.98 -13.60 30.40
CA VAL A 39 -5.92 -12.70 29.94
C VAL A 39 -5.51 -13.09 28.52
N ALA A 40 -5.65 -12.18 27.57
CA ALA A 40 -5.24 -12.36 26.19
C ALA A 40 -3.87 -11.70 25.94
N ASP A 41 -2.87 -12.50 25.52
CA ASP A 41 -1.58 -12.02 25.03
C ASP A 41 -1.58 -12.15 23.50
N VAL A 42 -1.48 -11.00 22.83
CA VAL A 42 -1.50 -10.90 21.35
C VAL A 42 -0.16 -10.39 20.86
N ARG A 43 0.51 -11.14 20.00
CA ARG A 43 1.79 -10.75 19.41
C ARG A 43 1.64 -10.48 17.93
N LEU A 44 2.11 -9.31 17.52
CA LEU A 44 2.05 -8.83 16.13
C LEU A 44 3.45 -8.47 15.64
N SER A 45 3.68 -8.69 14.35
CA SER A 45 4.84 -8.19 13.63
C SER A 45 4.43 -7.14 12.60
N LEU A 46 4.88 -5.90 12.79
CA LEU A 46 4.68 -4.81 11.84
C LEU A 46 5.62 -4.97 10.64
N THR A 47 5.18 -4.50 9.49
CA THR A 47 5.93 -4.62 8.23
C THR A 47 7.17 -3.73 8.16
N VAL A 48 7.19 -2.63 8.91
CA VAL A 48 8.30 -1.67 8.94
C VAL A 48 8.65 -1.24 10.35
N VAL A 49 9.93 -0.90 10.57
CA VAL A 49 10.40 -0.27 11.81
C VAL A 49 9.84 1.15 11.87
N GLY A 50 9.32 1.56 13.04
CA GLY A 50 8.78 2.91 13.22
C GLY A 50 7.52 3.20 12.40
N CYS A 51 6.69 2.19 12.19
CA CYS A 51 5.40 2.34 11.49
C CYS A 51 4.58 3.49 12.11
N PRO A 52 4.20 4.53 11.37
CA PRO A 52 3.42 5.65 11.89
C PRO A 52 2.02 5.24 12.35
N ALA A 53 1.55 4.09 11.90
CA ALA A 53 0.26 3.53 12.27
C ALA A 53 0.32 2.55 13.46
N ALA A 54 1.50 2.34 14.07
CA ALA A 54 1.70 1.34 15.14
C ALA A 54 0.71 1.52 16.29
N ASP A 55 0.61 2.73 16.85
CA ASP A 55 -0.27 3.03 17.98
C ASP A 55 -1.76 2.84 17.64
N ARG A 56 -2.13 3.05 16.39
CA ARG A 56 -3.49 2.84 15.91
C ARG A 56 -3.79 1.35 15.80
N ILE A 57 -2.90 0.59 15.20
CA ILE A 57 -3.03 -0.87 15.07
C ILE A 57 -3.11 -1.50 16.46
N GLU A 58 -2.23 -1.09 17.38
CA GLU A 58 -2.22 -1.58 18.76
C GLU A 58 -3.57 -1.37 19.45
N ARG A 59 -4.13 -0.15 19.40
CA ARG A 59 -5.44 0.16 19.96
C ARG A 59 -6.57 -0.66 19.31
N GLU A 60 -6.64 -0.69 17.99
CA GLU A 60 -7.70 -1.43 17.28
C GLU A 60 -7.63 -2.95 17.57
N VAL A 61 -6.43 -3.50 17.71
CA VAL A 61 -6.21 -4.90 18.10
C VAL A 61 -6.60 -5.15 19.56
N HIS A 62 -6.20 -4.26 20.46
CA HIS A 62 -6.60 -4.31 21.86
C HIS A 62 -8.12 -4.32 22.00
N ASP A 63 -8.81 -3.37 21.37
CA ASP A 63 -10.24 -3.22 21.43
C ASP A 63 -10.97 -4.44 20.83
N ALA A 64 -10.48 -4.97 19.72
CA ALA A 64 -11.01 -6.17 19.10
C ALA A 64 -10.88 -7.41 20.00
N ALA A 65 -9.75 -7.55 20.69
CA ALA A 65 -9.53 -8.65 21.63
C ALA A 65 -10.39 -8.49 22.91
N ALA A 66 -10.50 -7.28 23.45
CA ALA A 66 -11.28 -6.96 24.64
C ALA A 66 -12.80 -7.16 24.44
N ALA A 67 -13.28 -7.03 23.20
CA ALA A 67 -14.69 -7.26 22.86
C ALA A 67 -15.09 -8.75 22.85
N VAL A 68 -14.13 -9.67 22.98
CA VAL A 68 -14.41 -11.11 22.97
C VAL A 68 -14.88 -11.59 24.35
N ASP A 69 -16.03 -12.27 24.40
CA ASP A 69 -16.57 -12.80 25.64
C ASP A 69 -15.58 -13.72 26.37
N GLY A 70 -15.38 -13.41 27.66
CA GLY A 70 -14.48 -14.13 28.56
C GLY A 70 -13.05 -13.55 28.61
N VAL A 71 -12.75 -12.51 27.84
CA VAL A 71 -11.51 -11.73 27.97
C VAL A 71 -11.74 -10.62 28.99
N ARG A 72 -10.82 -10.50 29.96
CA ARG A 72 -10.84 -9.49 31.03
C ARG A 72 -9.71 -8.52 30.95
N GLU A 73 -8.60 -8.98 30.35
CA GLU A 73 -7.38 -8.20 30.21
C GLU A 73 -6.71 -8.55 28.87
N VAL A 74 -6.13 -7.55 28.22
CA VAL A 74 -5.46 -7.70 26.92
C VAL A 74 -4.06 -7.07 27.00
N THR A 75 -3.06 -7.82 26.59
CA THR A 75 -1.70 -7.34 26.36
C THR A 75 -1.39 -7.47 24.87
N VAL A 76 -1.04 -6.38 24.23
CA VAL A 76 -0.59 -6.37 22.82
C VAL A 76 0.91 -6.14 22.79
N ARG A 77 1.64 -6.97 22.06
CA ARG A 77 3.08 -6.82 21.86
C ARG A 77 3.41 -6.66 20.40
N LEU A 78 4.01 -5.53 20.07
CA LEU A 78 4.42 -5.21 18.70
C LEU A 78 5.88 -5.58 18.51
N GLY A 79 6.15 -6.33 17.46
CA GLY A 79 7.48 -6.62 16.92
C GLY A 79 7.64 -6.11 15.51
N VAL A 80 8.74 -6.46 14.88
CA VAL A 80 9.01 -6.14 13.47
C VAL A 80 9.16 -7.44 12.70
N MET A 81 8.49 -7.53 11.56
CA MET A 81 8.53 -8.68 10.67
C MET A 81 9.95 -8.93 10.14
N ALA A 82 10.38 -10.18 10.18
CA ALA A 82 11.67 -10.58 9.62
C ALA A 82 11.76 -10.21 8.13
N PRO A 83 12.96 -9.84 7.63
CA PRO A 83 13.14 -9.40 6.25
C PRO A 83 12.64 -10.41 5.22
N GLU A 84 12.86 -11.70 5.46
CA GLU A 84 12.45 -12.78 4.55
C GLU A 84 10.93 -12.90 4.48
N ARG A 85 10.25 -12.81 5.62
CA ARG A 85 8.78 -12.86 5.72
C ARG A 85 8.15 -11.63 5.06
N ARG A 86 8.77 -10.46 5.24
CA ARG A 86 8.36 -9.22 4.58
C ARG A 86 8.53 -9.29 3.06
N ALA A 87 9.63 -9.85 2.56
CA ALA A 87 9.84 -10.08 1.13
C ALA A 87 8.76 -11.00 0.55
N ALA A 88 8.49 -12.12 1.20
CA ALA A 88 7.44 -13.06 0.79
C ALA A 88 6.04 -12.42 0.77
N LEU A 89 5.72 -11.60 1.78
CA LEU A 89 4.48 -10.81 1.82
C LEU A 89 4.42 -9.84 0.63
N SER A 90 5.50 -9.11 0.38
CA SER A 90 5.58 -8.16 -0.74
C SER A 90 5.37 -8.84 -2.09
N ASP A 91 5.98 -10.00 -2.30
CA ASP A 91 5.85 -10.77 -3.55
C ASP A 91 4.41 -11.29 -3.71
N ARG A 92 3.78 -11.77 -2.63
CA ARG A 92 2.37 -12.19 -2.62
C ARG A 92 1.44 -11.03 -2.98
N LEU A 93 1.64 -9.85 -2.37
CA LEU A 93 0.83 -8.67 -2.64
C LEU A 93 1.04 -8.12 -4.06
N ARG A 94 2.25 -8.24 -4.61
CA ARG A 94 2.56 -7.89 -6.01
C ARG A 94 1.98 -8.87 -7.01
N GLY A 95 2.00 -10.16 -6.69
CA GLY A 95 1.44 -11.20 -7.55
C GLY A 95 -0.08 -11.08 -7.74
N GLU A 96 -0.78 -10.50 -6.77
CA GLU A 96 -2.21 -10.19 -6.88
C GLU A 96 -2.48 -8.95 -7.76
N ARG A 97 -1.51 -8.07 -7.92
CA ARG A 97 -1.56 -6.93 -8.86
C ARG A 97 -0.82 -7.33 -10.13
N ARG A 98 -1.59 -7.64 -11.18
CA ARG A 98 -1.00 -7.79 -12.50
C ARG A 98 -0.15 -6.55 -12.79
N ASN A 99 1.18 -6.75 -12.97
CA ASN A 99 2.05 -5.64 -13.35
C ASN A 99 1.65 -5.18 -14.76
N PRO A 100 1.04 -4.00 -14.92
CA PRO A 100 0.58 -3.54 -16.24
C PRO A 100 1.75 -3.27 -17.19
N PHE A 101 2.99 -3.30 -16.68
CA PHE A 101 4.22 -3.04 -17.42
C PHE A 101 5.15 -4.26 -17.46
N GLY A 102 4.62 -5.47 -17.23
CA GLY A 102 5.37 -6.72 -17.29
C GLY A 102 5.80 -7.08 -18.73
N PRO A 103 6.61 -8.13 -18.89
CA PRO A 103 7.11 -8.55 -20.20
C PRO A 103 6.02 -8.86 -21.25
N GLU A 104 4.85 -9.30 -20.77
CA GLU A 104 3.66 -9.61 -21.58
C GLU A 104 2.80 -8.38 -21.90
N SER A 105 3.18 -7.19 -21.38
CA SER A 105 2.41 -5.97 -21.60
C SER A 105 2.67 -5.39 -22.98
N LEU A 106 1.60 -4.97 -23.66
CA LEU A 106 1.69 -4.18 -24.88
C LEU A 106 2.08 -2.72 -24.61
N THR A 107 2.05 -2.30 -23.34
CA THR A 107 2.42 -0.94 -22.94
C THR A 107 3.94 -0.79 -22.94
N ARG A 108 4.42 0.23 -23.65
CA ARG A 108 5.82 0.61 -23.64
C ARG A 108 6.03 1.80 -22.73
N VAL A 109 6.90 1.66 -21.74
CA VAL A 109 7.27 2.76 -20.82
C VAL A 109 8.54 3.43 -21.32
N VAL A 110 8.46 4.74 -21.51
CA VAL A 110 9.60 5.58 -21.89
C VAL A 110 9.89 6.54 -20.76
N ALA A 111 11.07 6.46 -20.15
CA ALA A 111 11.52 7.40 -19.11
C ALA A 111 12.38 8.49 -19.72
N VAL A 112 12.00 9.75 -19.49
CA VAL A 112 12.78 10.94 -19.86
C VAL A 112 13.41 11.51 -18.60
N THR A 113 14.71 11.40 -18.47
CA THR A 113 15.45 11.80 -17.27
C THR A 113 16.70 12.60 -17.60
N SER A 114 17.20 13.38 -16.67
CA SER A 114 18.52 14.02 -16.76
C SER A 114 19.08 14.34 -15.38
N GLY A 115 20.40 14.38 -15.27
CA GLY A 115 21.11 14.77 -14.05
C GLY A 115 21.16 16.28 -13.78
N LYS A 116 20.58 17.11 -14.65
CA LYS A 116 20.62 18.59 -14.54
C LYS A 116 19.22 19.18 -14.72
N GLY A 117 18.91 20.21 -13.91
CA GLY A 117 17.67 20.98 -14.05
C GLY A 117 17.67 21.89 -15.30
N GLY A 118 16.48 22.26 -15.79
CA GLY A 118 16.33 23.26 -16.86
C GLY A 118 16.72 22.83 -18.27
N VAL A 119 17.00 21.55 -18.52
CA VAL A 119 17.46 21.06 -19.84
C VAL A 119 16.33 20.67 -20.79
N GLY A 120 15.09 20.91 -20.41
CA GLY A 120 13.92 20.66 -21.28
C GLY A 120 13.30 19.27 -21.17
N LYS A 121 13.52 18.50 -20.09
CA LYS A 121 12.89 17.17 -19.88
C LYS A 121 11.38 17.19 -20.12
N SER A 122 10.68 18.06 -19.41
CA SER A 122 9.22 18.18 -19.51
C SER A 122 8.75 18.57 -20.91
N THR A 123 9.50 19.48 -21.58
CA THR A 123 9.21 19.87 -22.95
C THR A 123 9.34 18.70 -23.92
N VAL A 124 10.42 17.90 -23.78
CA VAL A 124 10.63 16.70 -24.60
C VAL A 124 9.51 15.68 -24.33
N THR A 125 9.17 15.46 -23.06
CA THR A 125 8.12 14.51 -22.65
C THR A 125 6.76 14.88 -23.23
N ALA A 126 6.34 16.14 -23.07
CA ALA A 126 5.07 16.63 -23.60
C ALA A 126 5.00 16.51 -25.13
N ASN A 127 6.04 16.96 -25.85
CA ASN A 127 6.06 16.88 -27.32
C ASN A 127 6.10 15.43 -27.82
N LEU A 128 6.85 14.54 -27.16
CA LEU A 128 6.88 13.11 -27.51
C LEU A 128 5.50 12.50 -27.32
N ALA A 129 4.82 12.78 -26.21
CA ALA A 129 3.47 12.28 -25.95
C ALA A 129 2.49 12.74 -27.04
N VAL A 130 2.49 14.03 -27.37
CA VAL A 130 1.62 14.57 -28.44
C VAL A 130 1.96 13.96 -29.80
N ALA A 131 3.24 13.79 -30.13
CA ALA A 131 3.65 13.19 -31.41
C ALA A 131 3.21 11.74 -31.52
N LEU A 132 3.28 10.95 -30.45
CA LEU A 132 2.82 9.57 -30.43
C LEU A 132 1.29 9.48 -30.51
N ALA A 133 0.58 10.34 -29.78
CA ALA A 133 -0.89 10.41 -29.84
C ALA A 133 -1.39 10.77 -31.25
N ARG A 134 -0.72 11.72 -31.94
CA ARG A 134 -1.02 12.05 -33.33
C ARG A 134 -0.83 10.90 -34.31
N ARG A 135 -0.04 9.91 -33.94
CA ARG A 135 0.15 8.67 -34.72
C ARG A 135 -0.90 7.60 -34.40
N GLY A 136 -1.91 7.94 -33.60
CA GLY A 136 -2.99 7.02 -33.23
C GLY A 136 -2.67 6.09 -32.07
N LEU A 137 -1.58 6.32 -31.33
CA LEU A 137 -1.25 5.51 -30.15
C LEU A 137 -2.00 6.03 -28.92
N ALA A 138 -2.44 5.12 -28.04
CA ALA A 138 -2.93 5.47 -26.72
C ALA A 138 -1.73 5.86 -25.83
N VAL A 139 -1.68 7.09 -25.37
CA VAL A 139 -0.53 7.64 -24.63
C VAL A 139 -0.97 8.15 -23.27
N GLY A 140 -0.32 7.67 -22.20
CA GLY A 140 -0.40 8.23 -20.86
C GLY A 140 0.90 8.96 -20.50
N VAL A 141 0.80 10.04 -19.73
CA VAL A 141 1.97 10.78 -19.22
C VAL A 141 1.92 10.81 -17.70
N LEU A 142 3.01 10.46 -17.07
CA LEU A 142 3.22 10.58 -15.63
C LEU A 142 4.30 11.62 -15.38
N ASP A 143 3.95 12.74 -14.71
CA ASP A 143 4.92 13.71 -14.23
C ASP A 143 5.44 13.25 -12.86
N ALA A 144 6.70 12.82 -12.79
CA ALA A 144 7.35 12.36 -11.58
C ALA A 144 8.06 13.50 -10.79
N ASP A 145 7.99 14.74 -11.29
CA ASP A 145 8.48 15.91 -10.56
C ASP A 145 7.39 16.46 -9.63
N VAL A 146 7.32 15.89 -8.44
CA VAL A 146 6.24 16.18 -7.47
C VAL A 146 6.25 17.64 -7.00
N HIS A 147 7.40 18.30 -7.00
CA HIS A 147 7.56 19.67 -6.48
C HIS A 147 7.59 20.74 -7.58
N GLY A 148 7.88 20.35 -8.81
CA GLY A 148 8.05 21.26 -9.94
C GLY A 148 7.34 20.80 -11.20
N PHE A 149 6.20 20.12 -11.05
CA PHE A 149 5.44 19.61 -12.17
C PHE A 149 5.12 20.72 -13.18
N SER A 150 5.36 20.46 -14.45
CA SER A 150 5.16 21.42 -15.53
C SER A 150 4.41 20.87 -16.73
N ILE A 151 4.21 19.56 -16.78
CA ILE A 151 3.53 18.87 -17.89
C ILE A 151 2.10 19.38 -18.11
N PRO A 152 1.24 19.59 -17.07
CA PRO A 152 -0.11 20.10 -17.29
C PRO A 152 -0.11 21.43 -18.01
N GLY A 153 0.74 22.39 -17.59
CA GLY A 153 0.85 23.69 -18.24
C GLY A 153 1.35 23.62 -19.69
N LEU A 154 2.28 22.71 -19.99
CA LEU A 154 2.79 22.49 -21.35
C LEU A 154 1.74 21.86 -22.26
N LEU A 155 0.80 21.10 -21.70
CA LEU A 155 -0.35 20.52 -22.43
C LEU A 155 -1.58 21.43 -22.47
N GLY A 156 -1.49 22.63 -21.90
CA GLY A 156 -2.61 23.60 -21.88
C GLY A 156 -3.73 23.23 -20.91
N ILE A 157 -3.44 22.41 -19.90
CA ILE A 157 -4.41 22.06 -18.84
C ILE A 157 -4.42 23.21 -17.83
N PRO A 158 -5.58 23.85 -17.56
CA PRO A 158 -5.69 24.94 -16.60
C PRO A 158 -5.32 24.48 -15.18
N ALA A 159 -4.69 25.35 -14.38
CA ALA A 159 -4.22 25.04 -13.04
C ALA A 159 -5.34 24.76 -12.03
N ASP A 160 -6.56 25.21 -12.32
CA ASP A 160 -7.78 25.02 -11.54
C ASP A 160 -8.57 23.76 -11.94
N THR A 161 -8.07 23.01 -12.92
CA THR A 161 -8.70 21.76 -13.34
C THR A 161 -8.51 20.72 -12.23
N SER A 162 -9.59 20.39 -11.54
CA SER A 162 -9.59 19.26 -10.61
C SER A 162 -9.37 17.97 -11.39
N PRO A 163 -8.42 17.10 -10.98
CA PRO A 163 -8.23 15.82 -11.63
C PRO A 163 -9.49 14.98 -11.46
N GLU A 164 -10.17 14.70 -12.55
CA GLU A 164 -11.18 13.66 -12.55
C GLU A 164 -10.47 12.31 -12.38
N ILE A 165 -10.75 11.63 -11.27
CA ILE A 165 -10.34 10.25 -11.08
C ILE A 165 -11.25 9.40 -11.98
N GLY A 166 -10.95 9.40 -13.26
CA GLY A 166 -11.55 8.47 -14.21
C GLY A 166 -11.11 7.05 -13.82
N ARG A 167 -12.03 6.08 -13.91
CA ARG A 167 -11.65 4.68 -13.88
C ARG A 167 -10.67 4.46 -15.03
N ALA A 168 -9.41 4.34 -14.71
CA ALA A 168 -8.41 3.92 -15.69
C ALA A 168 -8.69 2.45 -16.02
N PHE A 169 -9.16 2.18 -17.10
CA PHE A 169 -8.58 1.69 -18.35
C PHE A 169 -8.16 0.25 -18.30
N VAL A 170 -8.90 -0.42 -18.99
CA VAL A 170 -8.63 -1.77 -19.51
C VAL A 170 -7.40 -1.75 -20.43
#